data_1d29773d0f494f44383a09da3f5494d7
#
_entry.id   1d29773d0f494f44383a09da3f5494d7
#
_cell.length_a   1.000
_cell.length_b   1.000
_cell.length_c   1.000
_cell.angle_alpha   90.00
_cell.angle_beta   90.00
_cell.angle_gamma   90.00
#
_symmetry.space_group_name_H-M   'P 1'
#
loop_
_entity.id
_entity.type
_entity.pdbx_description
1 polymer ?
#
loop_
_entity_poly.entity_id
_entity_poly.type
_entity_poly.pdbx_seq_one_letter_code
_entity_poly.pdbx_strand_id
1 'polypeptide(L)'
;MNAFSRRNFIKFIGATASLAAVPMPLRAQLTNRRVVVIGGGFGGAATAKFLRLWAPDLEVVLIEPNPNHVSCIMSNLLYVSRIQLQNLTISYDGLRGHGGERRPGPGNGRGY
;
A
#
# COMPACT_ATOMS: atom_id res chain seq x y z
N MET A 1 33.31 17.07 -5.39
CA MET A 1 32.21 16.60 -4.52
C MET A 1 31.81 17.76 -3.64
N ASN A 2 30.75 18.48 -3.98
CA ASN A 2 30.31 19.65 -3.21
C ASN A 2 29.51 19.17 -2.01
N ALA A 3 30.05 19.40 -0.80
CA ALA A 3 29.40 19.08 0.45
C ALA A 3 28.05 19.83 0.55
N PHE A 4 26.97 19.10 0.68
CA PHE A 4 25.62 19.63 0.90
C PHE A 4 25.61 20.35 2.26
N SER A 5 25.73 21.68 2.24
CA SER A 5 25.78 22.48 3.46
C SER A 5 24.41 22.48 4.13
N ARG A 6 24.38 22.38 5.49
CA ARG A 6 23.16 22.52 6.31
C ARG A 6 22.35 23.77 5.95
N ARG A 7 23.02 24.85 5.54
CA ARG A 7 22.41 26.11 5.09
C ARG A 7 21.59 25.95 3.81
N ASN A 8 22.04 25.09 2.87
CA ASN A 8 21.31 24.82 1.63
C ASN A 8 20.12 23.89 1.87
N PHE A 9 20.22 22.98 2.83
CA PHE A 9 19.12 22.11 3.26
C PHE A 9 17.96 22.93 3.87
N ILE A 10 18.26 23.91 4.73
CA ILE A 10 17.25 24.78 5.34
C ILE A 10 16.57 25.67 4.28
N LYS A 11 17.31 26.16 3.29
CA LYS A 11 16.74 26.92 2.17
C LYS A 11 15.82 26.05 1.30
N PHE A 12 16.14 24.76 1.14
CA PHE A 12 15.31 23.81 0.40
C PHE A 12 13.99 23.51 1.15
N ILE A 13 14.04 23.35 2.47
CA ILE A 13 12.84 23.18 3.30
C ILE A 13 11.98 24.45 3.31
N GLY A 14 12.58 25.64 3.32
CA GLY A 14 11.86 26.90 3.22
C GLY A 14 11.13 27.11 1.89
N ALA A 15 11.68 26.58 0.79
CA ALA A 15 11.03 26.60 -0.53
C ALA A 15 9.85 25.65 -0.63
N THR A 16 9.85 24.54 0.12
CA THR A 16 8.72 23.59 0.16
C THR A 16 7.57 24.06 1.04
N ALA A 17 7.83 24.94 2.02
CA ALA A 17 6.78 25.53 2.84
C ALA A 17 5.86 26.51 2.05
N SER A 18 6.36 27.07 0.95
CA SER A 18 5.53 27.92 0.06
C SER A 18 4.54 27.11 -0.79
N LEU A 19 4.68 25.79 -0.90
CA LEU A 19 3.66 24.93 -1.51
C LEU A 19 2.42 24.74 -0.62
N ALA A 20 2.49 25.07 0.67
CA ALA A 20 1.32 25.06 1.55
C ALA A 20 0.31 26.20 1.26
N ALA A 21 0.72 27.20 0.47
CA ALA A 21 -0.10 28.30 0.02
C ALA A 21 -0.74 28.08 -1.37
N VAL A 22 -0.79 26.82 -1.86
CA VAL A 22 -1.53 26.50 -3.08
C VAL A 22 -3.02 26.74 -2.83
N PRO A 23 -3.65 27.64 -3.62
CA PRO A 23 -5.04 28.01 -3.40
C PRO A 23 -5.94 26.78 -3.44
N MET A 24 -6.91 26.71 -2.53
CA MET A 24 -7.86 25.61 -2.32
C MET A 24 -8.49 25.00 -3.58
N PRO A 25 -8.74 25.73 -4.70
CA PRO A 25 -9.32 25.10 -5.90
C PRO A 25 -8.42 24.03 -6.52
N LEU A 26 -7.10 24.09 -6.35
CA LEU A 26 -6.22 23.04 -6.85
C LEU A 26 -6.30 21.75 -6.00
N ARG A 27 -6.64 21.90 -4.73
CA ARG A 27 -6.86 20.76 -3.81
C ARG A 27 -8.17 20.03 -4.11
N ALA A 28 -9.19 20.77 -4.57
CA ALA A 28 -10.49 20.21 -4.95
C ALA A 28 -10.44 19.40 -6.26
N GLN A 29 -9.49 19.69 -7.16
CA GLN A 29 -9.29 18.90 -8.39
C GLN A 29 -8.58 17.56 -8.14
N LEU A 30 -8.12 17.31 -6.93
CA LEU A 30 -7.45 16.06 -6.54
C LEU A 30 -8.43 15.00 -6.00
N THR A 31 -9.71 15.31 -5.90
CA THR A 31 -10.72 14.50 -5.20
C THR A 31 -11.24 13.28 -5.98
N ASN A 32 -10.72 13.00 -7.16
CA ASN A 32 -11.12 11.78 -7.91
C ASN A 32 -9.86 10.98 -8.34
N ARG A 33 -8.89 10.85 -7.44
CA ARG A 33 -7.67 10.10 -7.74
C ARG A 33 -7.84 8.65 -7.36
N ARG A 34 -7.49 7.80 -8.32
CA ARG A 34 -7.42 6.36 -8.13
C ARG A 34 -5.96 5.91 -8.09
N VAL A 35 -5.62 5.08 -7.12
CA VAL A 35 -4.36 4.36 -7.05
C VAL A 35 -4.63 2.88 -7.23
N VAL A 36 -3.87 2.26 -8.12
CA VAL A 36 -3.92 0.83 -8.36
C VAL A 36 -2.64 0.21 -7.77
N VAL A 37 -2.82 -0.68 -6.81
CA VAL A 37 -1.73 -1.46 -6.20
C VAL A 37 -1.76 -2.85 -6.85
N ILE A 38 -0.65 -3.26 -7.44
CA ILE A 38 -0.53 -4.57 -8.09
C ILE A 38 0.27 -5.50 -7.18
N GLY A 39 -0.36 -6.60 -6.81
CA GLY A 39 0.18 -7.60 -5.89
C GLY A 39 -0.26 -7.39 -4.45
N GLY A 40 -0.90 -8.41 -3.87
CA GLY A 40 -1.42 -8.43 -2.51
C GLY A 40 -0.47 -9.01 -1.47
N GLY A 41 0.82 -9.12 -1.78
CA GLY A 41 1.83 -9.52 -0.81
C GLY A 41 1.90 -8.54 0.37
N PHE A 42 2.78 -8.81 1.32
CA PHE A 42 2.90 -8.01 2.55
C PHE A 42 3.03 -6.50 2.28
N GLY A 43 3.88 -6.11 1.33
CA GLY A 43 4.07 -4.70 0.96
C GLY A 43 2.86 -4.09 0.29
N GLY A 44 2.26 -4.77 -0.69
CA GLY A 44 1.10 -4.26 -1.42
C GLY A 44 -0.14 -4.13 -0.54
N ALA A 45 -0.43 -5.13 0.29
CA ALA A 45 -1.53 -5.10 1.23
C ALA A 45 -1.36 -3.97 2.27
N ALA A 46 -0.12 -3.80 2.80
CA ALA A 46 0.18 -2.69 3.71
C ALA A 46 0.02 -1.33 3.03
N THR A 47 0.55 -1.17 1.81
CA THR A 47 0.42 0.06 1.03
C THR A 47 -1.05 0.41 0.79
N ALA A 48 -1.86 -0.54 0.33
CA ALA A 48 -3.28 -0.33 0.09
C ALA A 48 -4.01 0.12 1.37
N LYS A 49 -3.73 -0.54 2.51
CA LYS A 49 -4.29 -0.20 3.80
C LYS A 49 -3.92 1.23 4.23
N PHE A 50 -2.63 1.56 4.23
CA PHE A 50 -2.17 2.86 4.72
C PHE A 50 -2.56 4.02 3.81
N LEU A 51 -2.63 3.81 2.49
CA LEU A 51 -3.18 4.81 1.57
C LEU A 51 -4.62 5.17 1.93
N ARG A 52 -5.46 4.17 2.24
CA ARG A 52 -6.84 4.42 2.66
C ARG A 52 -6.94 5.10 4.02
N LEU A 53 -6.07 4.76 4.97
CA LEU A 53 -6.05 5.37 6.30
C LEU A 53 -5.61 6.84 6.26
N TRP A 54 -4.62 7.17 5.44
CA TRP A 54 -4.04 8.51 5.39
C TRP A 54 -4.69 9.44 4.37
N ALA A 55 -5.33 8.87 3.35
CA ALA A 55 -6.02 9.59 2.30
C ALA A 55 -7.39 8.94 2.03
N PRO A 56 -8.39 9.15 2.89
CA PRO A 56 -9.70 8.50 2.79
C PRO A 56 -10.45 8.85 1.49
N ASP A 57 -10.15 10.01 0.91
CA ASP A 57 -10.72 10.46 -0.37
C ASP A 57 -10.09 9.78 -1.59
N LEU A 58 -9.01 9.00 -1.38
CA LEU A 58 -8.33 8.29 -2.44
C LEU A 58 -9.01 6.96 -2.72
N GLU A 59 -9.41 6.70 -3.97
CA GLU A 59 -9.84 5.38 -4.38
C GLU A 59 -8.64 4.45 -4.50
N VAL A 60 -8.59 3.39 -3.71
CA VAL A 60 -7.50 2.41 -3.76
C VAL A 60 -8.02 1.07 -4.24
N VAL A 61 -7.46 0.58 -5.34
CA VAL A 61 -7.78 -0.72 -5.94
C VAL A 61 -6.57 -1.64 -5.81
N LEU A 62 -6.74 -2.78 -5.15
CA LEU A 62 -5.73 -3.82 -5.05
C LEU A 62 -6.02 -4.91 -6.10
N ILE A 63 -5.08 -5.15 -7.03
CA ILE A 63 -5.15 -6.24 -7.99
C ILE A 63 -4.31 -7.41 -7.46
N GLU A 64 -4.99 -8.49 -7.10
CA GLU A 64 -4.36 -9.72 -6.59
C GLU A 64 -5.15 -10.94 -7.06
N PRO A 65 -4.52 -11.89 -7.79
CA PRO A 65 -5.20 -13.08 -8.29
C PRO A 65 -5.63 -14.02 -7.16
N ASN A 66 -4.84 -14.14 -6.10
CA ASN A 66 -5.14 -15.07 -5.02
C ASN A 66 -6.18 -14.50 -4.04
N PRO A 67 -7.13 -15.30 -3.55
CA PRO A 67 -8.12 -14.86 -2.59
C PRO A 67 -7.54 -14.55 -1.21
N ASN A 68 -6.45 -15.19 -0.86
CA ASN A 68 -5.77 -15.06 0.42
C ASN A 68 -4.28 -14.85 0.23
N HIS A 69 -3.65 -14.16 1.16
CA HIS A 69 -2.21 -14.05 1.26
C HIS A 69 -1.67 -15.16 2.15
N VAL A 70 -0.67 -15.88 1.67
CA VAL A 70 0.09 -16.81 2.51
C VAL A 70 1.39 -16.13 2.94
N SER A 71 1.52 -15.86 4.23
CA SER A 71 2.67 -15.18 4.79
C SER A 71 3.91 -16.06 4.76
N CYS A 72 5.02 -15.53 4.24
CA CYS A 72 6.32 -16.21 4.34
C CYS A 72 6.95 -16.09 5.74
N ILE A 73 6.46 -15.15 6.56
CA ILE A 73 6.94 -14.95 7.92
C ILE A 73 6.58 -16.18 8.75
N MET A 74 7.55 -16.74 9.45
CA MET A 74 7.46 -17.99 10.23
C MET A 74 7.16 -19.24 9.42
N SER A 75 7.27 -19.21 8.08
CA SER A 75 7.06 -20.40 7.24
C SER A 75 8.01 -21.56 7.58
N ASN A 76 9.18 -21.26 8.14
CA ASN A 76 10.12 -22.25 8.65
C ASN A 76 9.52 -23.14 9.75
N LEU A 77 8.53 -22.67 10.50
CA LEU A 77 7.85 -23.44 11.52
C LEU A 77 6.92 -24.53 10.97
N LEU A 78 6.53 -24.41 9.68
CA LEU A 78 5.80 -25.47 8.99
C LEU A 78 6.65 -26.75 8.84
N TYR A 79 7.95 -26.59 8.54
CA TYR A 79 8.85 -27.74 8.35
C TYR A 79 9.05 -28.54 9.63
N VAL A 80 8.95 -27.90 10.77
CA VAL A 80 9.06 -28.55 12.08
C VAL A 80 7.70 -28.85 12.71
N SER A 81 6.62 -28.78 11.92
CA SER A 81 5.24 -29.06 12.33
C SER A 81 4.76 -28.29 13.56
N ARG A 82 5.35 -27.11 13.81
CA ARG A 82 4.97 -26.25 14.94
C ARG A 82 3.73 -25.41 14.65
N ILE A 83 3.44 -25.14 13.37
CA ILE A 83 2.26 -24.41 12.90
C ILE A 83 1.70 -25.09 11.65
N GLN A 84 0.44 -24.81 11.36
CA GLN A 84 -0.24 -25.26 10.16
C GLN A 84 -0.31 -24.15 9.11
N LEU A 85 -0.51 -24.49 7.83
CA LEU A 85 -0.61 -23.52 6.74
C LEU A 85 -1.72 -22.49 6.97
N GLN A 86 -2.83 -22.90 7.59
CA GLN A 86 -3.93 -21.99 7.92
C GLN A 86 -3.50 -20.85 8.83
N ASN A 87 -2.52 -21.07 9.71
CA ASN A 87 -2.00 -20.02 10.59
C ASN A 87 -1.24 -18.91 9.84
N LEU A 88 -0.75 -19.23 8.64
CA LEU A 88 -0.05 -18.29 7.76
C LEU A 88 -0.97 -17.69 6.68
N THR A 89 -2.20 -18.18 6.56
CA THR A 89 -3.16 -17.75 5.55
C THR A 89 -3.98 -16.58 6.07
N ILE A 90 -3.89 -15.45 5.39
CA ILE A 90 -4.53 -14.19 5.79
C ILE A 90 -5.50 -13.76 4.69
N SER A 91 -6.78 -13.57 5.04
CA SER A 91 -7.78 -13.03 4.12
C SER A 91 -7.57 -11.55 3.84
N TYR A 92 -7.91 -11.11 2.62
CA TYR A 92 -7.98 -9.70 2.25
C TYR A 92 -9.26 -8.99 2.72
N ASP A 93 -10.17 -9.68 3.42
CA ASP A 93 -11.44 -9.08 3.86
C ASP A 93 -11.22 -7.89 4.81
N GLY A 94 -10.14 -7.92 5.59
CA GLY A 94 -9.75 -6.78 6.42
C GLY A 94 -9.47 -5.49 5.63
N LEU A 95 -9.02 -5.59 4.37
CA LEU A 95 -8.81 -4.41 3.53
C LEU A 95 -10.13 -3.79 3.07
N ARG A 96 -11.18 -4.59 2.86
CA ARG A 96 -12.52 -4.12 2.49
C ARG A 96 -13.14 -3.28 3.61
N GLY A 97 -12.91 -3.66 4.87
CA GLY A 97 -13.35 -2.89 6.03
C GLY A 97 -12.76 -1.48 6.10
N HIS A 98 -11.63 -1.24 5.44
CA HIS A 98 -11.01 0.08 5.29
C HIS A 98 -11.36 0.77 3.97
N GLY A 99 -12.36 0.26 3.21
CA GLY A 99 -12.81 0.84 1.95
C GLY A 99 -11.93 0.55 0.75
N GLY A 100 -11.02 -0.41 0.83
CA GLY A 100 -10.24 -0.90 -0.30
C GLY A 100 -11.04 -1.88 -1.15
N GLU A 101 -10.94 -1.80 -2.48
CA GLU A 101 -11.51 -2.77 -3.40
C GLU A 101 -10.42 -3.74 -3.86
N ARG A 102 -10.64 -5.04 -3.65
CA ARG A 102 -9.80 -6.07 -4.27
C ARG A 102 -10.42 -6.52 -5.58
N ARG A 103 -9.64 -6.48 -6.65
CA ARG A 103 -10.01 -7.07 -7.95
C ARG A 103 -9.15 -8.31 -8.21
N PRO A 104 -9.77 -9.43 -8.64
CA PRO A 104 -8.99 -10.56 -9.11
C PRO A 104 -8.21 -10.12 -10.35
N GLY A 105 -6.90 -10.33 -10.32
CA GLY A 105 -6.05 -10.15 -11.50
C GLY A 105 -6.35 -11.25 -12.54
N PRO A 106 -5.82 -11.14 -13.76
CA PRO A 106 -5.87 -12.23 -14.74
C PRO A 106 -5.21 -13.46 -14.09
N GLY A 107 -6.04 -14.47 -13.83
CA GLY A 107 -5.60 -15.70 -13.20
C GLY A 107 -4.52 -16.33 -14.06
N ASN A 108 -3.31 -16.45 -13.53
CA ASN A 108 -2.35 -17.38 -14.10
C ASN A 108 -2.88 -18.76 -13.69
N GLY A 109 -3.48 -19.51 -14.63
CA GLY A 109 -4.18 -20.77 -14.42
C GLY A 109 -3.28 -21.95 -13.97
N ARG A 110 -2.29 -21.68 -13.14
CA ARG A 110 -1.49 -22.69 -12.43
C ARG A 110 -1.95 -22.68 -10.98
N GLY A 111 -2.91 -23.56 -10.68
CA GLY A 111 -3.17 -23.95 -9.32
C GLY A 111 -1.89 -24.59 -8.75
N TYR A 112 -1.48 -24.11 -7.60
CA TYR A 112 -0.53 -24.78 -6.74
C TYR A 112 -1.29 -25.69 -5.81
#